data_507e61ebe6e48e7cbd7cd648d2d0e4e3
#
_entry.id   507e61ebe6e48e7cbd7cd648d2d0e4e3
#
_cell.length_a   1.000
_cell.length_b   1.000
_cell.length_c   1.000
_cell.angle_alpha   90.00
_cell.angle_beta   90.00
_cell.angle_gamma   90.00
#
_symmetry.space_group_name_H-M   'P 1'
#
loop_
_entity.id
_entity.type
_entity.pdbx_description
1 polymer ?
#
loop_
_entity_poly.entity_id
_entity_poly.type
_entity_poly.pdbx_seq_one_letter_code
_entity_poly.pdbx_strand_id
1 'polypeptide(L)'
;MNRLVLQIILVIIYFSLVLACAQKKNEWSIEESSEGILIKEKADKVLFYQRVPKSLDGKFERSNYIHPLYGIDGNVLTEDFPEDHLHHRGIFWVWHQNYVGNKSVGDAWAIENFSWEVIHARATTSDNGVLLKTTVHWKSPLWLDTDGKQKAFATEKARIEAFSKEENYRVIDYTIEITALEDSLSIGGSEDEKGYSGFSWRIKLPDDVNFEGNNGKVEPTKLAIDAGSWMNLSGSLSQEGLKEGVIVVSHDSNPYHPQPWILRNKRSMQNAAFPGREKYFIPKNKPLILKYRMIVYMGKLKAEMINKLSKF
;
A
#
# COMPACT_ATOMS: atom_id res chain seq x y z
N MET A 1 -32.34 8.05 56.28
CA MET A 1 -31.32 8.59 55.39
C MET A 1 -31.87 9.83 54.70
N ASN A 2 -31.31 11.00 54.93
CA ASN A 2 -31.89 12.29 54.49
C ASN A 2 -31.92 12.39 52.97
N ARG A 3 -33.04 12.89 52.41
CA ARG A 3 -33.18 13.10 50.94
C ARG A 3 -31.99 13.86 50.35
N LEU A 4 -31.36 14.76 51.11
CA LEU A 4 -30.22 15.54 50.69
C LEU A 4 -28.96 14.64 50.46
N VAL A 5 -28.75 13.66 51.35
CA VAL A 5 -27.62 12.71 51.27
C VAL A 5 -27.77 11.80 50.03
N LEU A 6 -29.02 11.38 49.72
CA LEU A 6 -29.27 10.55 48.56
C LEU A 6 -29.09 11.33 47.24
N GLN A 7 -29.45 12.62 47.21
CA GLN A 7 -29.20 13.49 46.05
C GLN A 7 -27.70 13.76 45.83
N ILE A 8 -26.91 13.95 46.90
CA ILE A 8 -25.47 14.15 46.80
C ILE A 8 -24.80 12.88 46.31
N ILE A 9 -25.18 11.70 46.79
CA ILE A 9 -24.66 10.42 46.32
C ILE A 9 -24.99 10.19 44.81
N LEU A 10 -26.21 10.50 44.40
CA LEU A 10 -26.61 10.40 42.97
C LEU A 10 -25.83 11.35 42.07
N VAL A 11 -25.53 12.57 42.51
CA VAL A 11 -24.74 13.55 41.76
C VAL A 11 -23.27 13.09 41.66
N ILE A 12 -22.71 12.52 42.76
CA ILE A 12 -21.33 11.99 42.76
C ILE A 12 -21.24 10.77 41.84
N ILE A 13 -22.21 9.88 41.82
CA ILE A 13 -22.28 8.72 40.94
C ILE A 13 -22.41 9.15 39.47
N TYR A 14 -23.26 10.17 39.21
CA TYR A 14 -23.41 10.72 37.86
C TYR A 14 -22.12 11.42 37.38
N PHE A 15 -21.44 12.16 38.24
CA PHE A 15 -20.16 12.80 37.92
C PHE A 15 -19.03 11.79 37.73
N SER A 16 -19.01 10.69 38.48
CA SER A 16 -18.04 9.60 38.28
C SER A 16 -18.32 8.78 37.01
N LEU A 17 -19.58 8.65 36.61
CA LEU A 17 -19.95 8.02 35.32
C LEU A 17 -19.63 8.93 34.12
N VAL A 18 -19.68 10.24 34.26
CA VAL A 18 -19.31 11.20 33.20
C VAL A 18 -17.79 11.34 33.07
N LEU A 19 -17.04 11.19 34.17
CA LEU A 19 -15.57 11.13 34.15
C LEU A 19 -15.02 9.78 33.66
N ALA A 20 -15.84 8.72 33.69
CA ALA A 20 -15.52 7.41 33.09
C ALA A 20 -15.83 7.35 31.59
N CYS A 21 -16.26 8.43 30.95
CA CYS A 21 -16.04 8.68 29.55
C CYS A 21 -14.54 8.96 29.35
N ALA A 22 -13.73 7.95 29.64
CA ALA A 22 -12.29 7.94 29.49
C ALA A 22 -12.03 8.39 28.06
N GLN A 23 -11.30 9.49 27.89
CA GLN A 23 -10.60 9.77 26.63
C GLN A 23 -10.02 8.45 26.15
N LYS A 24 -10.56 7.93 25.05
CA LYS A 24 -10.03 6.74 24.40
C LYS A 24 -8.58 7.07 24.14
N LYS A 25 -7.67 6.56 24.96
CA LYS A 25 -6.25 6.87 24.88
C LYS A 25 -5.85 6.54 23.45
N ASN A 26 -5.38 7.53 22.70
CA ASN A 26 -4.97 7.28 21.34
C ASN A 26 -3.86 6.23 21.38
N GLU A 27 -4.19 5.02 20.95
CA GLU A 27 -3.31 3.86 21.01
C GLU A 27 -2.26 3.89 19.89
N TRP A 28 -2.37 4.88 18.99
CA TRP A 28 -1.49 5.05 17.85
C TRP A 28 -0.32 5.97 18.17
N SER A 29 0.85 5.61 17.66
CA SER A 29 2.04 6.45 17.70
C SER A 29 2.72 6.52 16.33
N ILE A 30 3.32 7.66 16.05
CA ILE A 30 4.03 7.97 14.82
C ILE A 30 5.45 8.33 15.22
N GLU A 31 6.42 7.59 14.71
CA GLU A 31 7.84 7.83 14.94
C GLU A 31 8.48 8.28 13.62
N GLU A 32 8.89 9.53 13.58
CA GLU A 32 9.61 10.08 12.43
C GLU A 32 11.12 9.92 12.61
N SER A 33 11.80 9.51 11.55
CA SER A 33 13.25 9.42 11.45
C SER A 33 13.76 10.19 10.23
N SER A 34 15.07 10.28 10.08
CA SER A 34 15.69 10.79 8.84
C SER A 34 15.28 9.97 7.62
N GLU A 35 15.03 8.67 7.77
CA GLU A 35 14.71 7.77 6.66
C GLU A 35 13.22 7.75 6.28
N GLY A 36 12.33 7.91 7.26
CA GLY A 36 10.90 7.79 6.99
C GLY A 36 10.02 7.85 8.23
N ILE A 37 8.86 7.21 8.13
CA ILE A 37 7.80 7.29 9.13
C ILE A 37 7.38 5.88 9.54
N LEU A 38 7.57 5.54 10.82
CA LEU A 38 7.06 4.31 11.42
C LEU A 38 5.71 4.58 12.08
N ILE A 39 4.71 3.78 11.71
CA ILE A 39 3.39 3.79 12.31
C ILE A 39 3.25 2.58 13.25
N LYS A 40 2.77 2.84 14.47
CA LYS A 40 2.57 1.83 15.50
C LYS A 40 1.19 1.97 16.13
N GLU A 41 0.61 0.84 16.53
CA GLU A 41 -0.57 0.78 17.40
C GLU A 41 -0.17 0.11 18.71
N LYS A 42 -0.30 0.81 19.85
CA LYS A 42 0.28 0.40 21.14
C LYS A 42 1.79 0.16 21.02
N ALA A 43 2.23 -1.05 21.30
CA ALA A 43 3.62 -1.48 21.12
C ALA A 43 3.88 -2.10 19.74
N ASP A 44 2.82 -2.44 19.00
CA ASP A 44 2.91 -3.20 17.76
C ASP A 44 3.28 -2.28 16.58
N LYS A 45 4.31 -2.63 15.84
CA LYS A 45 4.65 -1.97 14.58
C LYS A 45 3.62 -2.39 13.52
N VAL A 46 3.22 -1.42 12.68
CA VAL A 46 2.23 -1.64 11.62
C VAL A 46 2.89 -1.56 10.25
N LEU A 47 3.50 -0.43 9.94
CA LEU A 47 4.23 -0.24 8.69
C LEU A 47 5.28 0.86 8.83
N PHE A 48 6.29 0.80 7.97
CA PHE A 48 7.25 1.89 7.78
C PHE A 48 7.17 2.41 6.35
N TYR A 49 6.99 3.71 6.21
CA TYR A 49 7.03 4.41 4.93
C TYR A 49 8.43 4.96 4.67
N GLN A 50 9.08 4.49 3.62
CA GLN A 50 10.39 4.94 3.18
C GLN A 50 10.27 6.27 2.44
N ARG A 51 10.65 7.36 3.12
CA ARG A 51 10.54 8.74 2.63
C ARG A 51 11.72 9.15 1.76
N VAL A 52 12.93 8.82 2.19
CA VAL A 52 14.14 9.18 1.47
C VAL A 52 14.62 8.04 0.57
N PRO A 53 15.35 8.35 -0.49
CA PRO A 53 15.93 7.33 -1.35
C PRO A 53 16.81 6.37 -0.57
N LYS A 54 16.59 5.08 -0.76
CA LYS A 54 17.38 3.98 -0.23
C LYS A 54 17.92 3.15 -1.38
N SER A 55 19.22 2.92 -1.41
CA SER A 55 19.93 2.15 -2.45
C SER A 55 20.71 1.00 -1.86
N LEU A 56 21.08 0.05 -2.70
CA LEU A 56 22.06 -1.00 -2.41
C LEU A 56 23.33 -0.65 -3.18
N ASP A 57 24.37 -0.20 -2.48
CA ASP A 57 25.65 0.22 -3.09
C ASP A 57 25.47 1.24 -4.24
N GLY A 58 24.56 2.21 -4.04
CA GLY A 58 24.25 3.24 -5.03
C GLY A 58 23.39 2.77 -6.21
N LYS A 59 22.88 1.53 -6.18
CA LYS A 59 22.00 0.96 -7.22
C LYS A 59 20.58 0.76 -6.69
N PHE A 60 19.63 0.68 -7.61
CA PHE A 60 18.21 0.45 -7.30
C PHE A 60 17.64 1.44 -6.28
N GLU A 61 18.01 2.72 -6.43
CA GLU A 61 17.61 3.77 -5.52
C GLU A 61 16.11 4.07 -5.63
N ARG A 62 15.39 3.92 -4.51
CA ARG A 62 13.94 4.17 -4.43
C ARG A 62 13.56 4.80 -3.11
N SER A 63 12.65 5.76 -3.18
CA SER A 63 11.81 6.26 -2.09
C SER A 63 10.34 5.93 -2.37
N ASN A 64 9.42 6.40 -1.54
CA ASN A 64 7.98 6.29 -1.76
C ASN A 64 7.48 4.84 -1.86
N TYR A 65 7.78 4.03 -0.84
CA TYR A 65 7.29 2.66 -0.71
C TYR A 65 7.15 2.28 0.77
N ILE A 66 6.48 1.16 1.04
CA ILE A 66 6.28 0.64 2.39
C ILE A 66 7.14 -0.59 2.59
N HIS A 67 8.08 -0.51 3.52
CA HIS A 67 8.83 -1.65 4.03
C HIS A 67 9.55 -1.26 5.34
N PRO A 68 9.40 -2.06 6.41
CA PRO A 68 8.54 -3.25 6.54
C PRO A 68 7.03 -2.96 6.58
N LEU A 69 6.22 -3.91 6.10
CA LEU A 69 4.86 -4.15 6.55
C LEU A 69 4.90 -5.27 7.59
N TYR A 70 4.20 -5.10 8.69
CA TYR A 70 4.19 -6.07 9.79
C TYR A 70 2.90 -6.88 9.81
N GLY A 71 3.02 -8.17 10.11
CA GLY A 71 1.93 -9.10 10.37
C GLY A 71 1.20 -8.79 11.68
N ILE A 72 0.15 -9.56 11.94
CA ILE A 72 -0.65 -9.41 13.17
C ILE A 72 0.13 -9.84 14.42
N ASP A 73 1.08 -10.73 14.27
CA ASP A 73 2.02 -11.19 15.32
C ASP A 73 3.30 -10.32 15.42
N GLY A 74 3.41 -9.27 14.58
CA GLY A 74 4.55 -8.35 14.56
C GLY A 74 5.74 -8.81 13.71
N ASN A 75 5.63 -9.95 13.01
CA ASN A 75 6.65 -10.38 12.06
C ASN A 75 6.73 -9.44 10.84
N VAL A 76 7.83 -9.48 10.10
CA VAL A 76 7.99 -8.71 8.85
C VAL A 76 7.49 -9.54 7.68
N LEU A 77 6.42 -9.08 7.04
CA LEU A 77 5.81 -9.76 5.89
C LEU A 77 6.50 -9.46 4.56
N THR A 78 7.02 -8.25 4.38
CA THR A 78 7.59 -7.79 3.12
C THR A 78 9.11 -8.02 3.02
N GLU A 79 9.62 -8.03 1.80
CA GLU A 79 11.06 -8.05 1.50
C GLU A 79 11.52 -6.72 0.88
N ASP A 80 12.79 -6.38 1.12
CA ASP A 80 13.47 -5.21 0.53
C ASP A 80 14.82 -5.66 -0.02
N PHE A 81 15.13 -5.35 -1.27
CA PHE A 81 16.30 -5.85 -2.00
C PHE A 81 16.44 -7.38 -1.96
N PRO A 82 15.40 -8.16 -2.30
CA PRO A 82 15.54 -9.61 -2.34
C PRO A 82 16.59 -10.01 -3.40
N GLU A 83 17.41 -11.01 -3.09
CA GLU A 83 18.55 -11.44 -3.93
C GLU A 83 18.18 -11.77 -5.38
N ASP A 84 16.95 -12.25 -5.60
CA ASP A 84 16.45 -12.65 -6.92
C ASP A 84 16.01 -11.46 -7.79
N HIS A 85 15.60 -10.33 -7.17
CA HIS A 85 15.13 -9.12 -7.86
C HIS A 85 15.39 -7.88 -7.01
N LEU A 86 16.59 -7.34 -7.07
CA LEU A 86 17.03 -6.24 -6.21
C LEU A 86 16.21 -4.94 -6.36
N HIS A 87 15.47 -4.79 -7.45
CA HIS A 87 14.55 -3.67 -7.67
C HIS A 87 13.17 -3.86 -7.01
N HIS A 88 12.82 -5.02 -6.46
CA HIS A 88 11.58 -5.21 -5.71
C HIS A 88 11.70 -4.65 -4.29
N ARG A 89 10.68 -3.89 -3.84
CA ARG A 89 10.74 -3.10 -2.62
C ARG A 89 9.40 -3.11 -1.86
N GLY A 90 9.16 -4.04 -0.97
CA GLY A 90 7.96 -4.04 -0.12
C GLY A 90 6.65 -3.84 -0.87
N ILE A 91 5.89 -2.77 -0.55
CA ILE A 91 4.64 -2.40 -1.22
C ILE A 91 4.88 -1.10 -1.97
N PHE A 92 4.56 -1.10 -3.27
CA PHE A 92 4.75 0.03 -4.16
C PHE A 92 3.79 -0.03 -5.36
N TRP A 93 3.74 1.04 -6.14
CA TRP A 93 2.94 1.13 -7.37
C TRP A 93 3.74 1.85 -8.44
N VAL A 94 4.03 1.16 -9.53
CA VAL A 94 4.89 1.67 -10.60
C VAL A 94 4.59 1.01 -11.95
N TRP A 95 5.20 1.56 -12.98
CA TRP A 95 5.02 1.17 -14.37
C TRP A 95 6.36 1.07 -15.10
N HIS A 96 6.48 0.13 -16.01
CA HIS A 96 7.64 0.01 -16.89
C HIS A 96 7.67 1.15 -17.91
N GLN A 97 6.53 1.37 -18.55
CA GLN A 97 6.39 2.40 -19.59
C GLN A 97 5.95 3.71 -18.94
N ASN A 98 6.80 4.73 -19.03
CA ASN A 98 6.47 6.10 -18.64
C ASN A 98 6.84 7.01 -19.80
N TYR A 99 5.85 7.72 -20.36
CA TYR A 99 6.05 8.55 -21.55
C TYR A 99 5.41 9.92 -21.39
N VAL A 100 6.10 10.94 -21.91
CA VAL A 100 5.53 12.28 -22.17
C VAL A 100 5.52 12.47 -23.67
N GLY A 101 4.33 12.46 -24.28
CA GLY A 101 4.19 12.33 -25.73
C GLY A 101 4.76 11.00 -26.21
N ASN A 102 5.68 11.07 -27.16
CA ASN A 102 6.38 9.91 -27.71
C ASN A 102 7.75 9.64 -27.02
N LYS A 103 8.13 10.47 -26.06
CA LYS A 103 9.43 10.35 -25.39
C LYS A 103 9.31 9.51 -24.12
N SER A 104 10.07 8.42 -24.04
CA SER A 104 10.23 7.68 -22.79
C SER A 104 10.95 8.56 -21.75
N VAL A 105 10.42 8.57 -20.54
CA VAL A 105 10.98 9.30 -19.39
C VAL A 105 11.48 8.35 -18.29
N GLY A 106 11.76 7.09 -18.65
CA GLY A 106 12.38 6.10 -17.78
C GLY A 106 11.46 4.93 -17.44
N ASP A 107 12.03 3.97 -16.76
CA ASP A 107 11.37 2.75 -16.29
C ASP A 107 11.32 2.77 -14.76
N ALA A 108 10.14 3.06 -14.21
CA ALA A 108 9.93 3.10 -12.77
C ALA A 108 9.94 1.71 -12.12
N TRP A 109 9.65 0.67 -12.88
CA TRP A 109 9.69 -0.70 -12.37
C TRP A 109 11.12 -1.20 -12.19
N ALA A 110 11.93 -1.07 -13.22
CA ALA A 110 13.33 -1.45 -13.18
C ALA A 110 14.21 -0.45 -12.41
N ILE A 111 13.67 0.72 -12.06
CA ILE A 111 14.40 1.83 -11.44
C ILE A 111 15.50 2.36 -12.38
N GLU A 112 15.16 2.52 -13.66
CA GLU A 112 16.06 3.03 -14.69
C GLU A 112 15.63 4.40 -15.18
N ASN A 113 16.50 5.40 -15.02
CA ASN A 113 16.22 6.79 -15.38
C ASN A 113 14.92 7.35 -14.79
N PHE A 114 14.58 6.93 -13.57
CA PHE A 114 13.38 7.35 -12.87
C PHE A 114 13.67 7.57 -11.38
N SER A 115 13.11 8.63 -10.83
CA SER A 115 13.24 8.94 -9.41
C SER A 115 11.94 9.50 -8.82
N TRP A 116 11.75 9.25 -7.53
CA TRP A 116 10.64 9.76 -6.72
C TRP A 116 11.18 10.79 -5.74
N GLU A 117 10.85 12.05 -5.93
CA GLU A 117 11.18 13.10 -4.97
C GLU A 117 10.00 13.29 -4.02
N VAL A 118 10.12 12.84 -2.79
CA VAL A 118 9.08 13.03 -1.77
C VAL A 118 9.12 14.48 -1.27
N ILE A 119 8.16 15.28 -1.73
CA ILE A 119 8.04 16.70 -1.37
C ILE A 119 7.42 16.86 0.02
N HIS A 120 6.48 15.99 0.34
CA HIS A 120 5.78 15.99 1.62
C HIS A 120 5.37 14.57 2.01
N ALA A 121 5.59 14.24 3.28
CA ALA A 121 5.05 13.04 3.90
C ALA A 121 4.71 13.36 5.35
N ARG A 122 3.46 13.16 5.75
CA ARG A 122 2.99 13.41 7.11
C ARG A 122 1.94 12.38 7.51
N ALA A 123 2.14 11.78 8.66
CA ALA A 123 1.16 10.94 9.30
C ALA A 123 0.41 11.73 10.40
N THR A 124 -0.87 11.45 10.56
CA THR A 124 -1.73 12.03 11.59
C THR A 124 -2.61 10.93 12.17
N THR A 125 -2.77 10.94 13.48
CA THR A 125 -3.67 10.01 14.17
C THR A 125 -5.11 10.48 14.08
N SER A 126 -6.04 9.53 14.06
CA SER A 126 -7.48 9.72 14.21
C SER A 126 -8.01 8.78 15.28
N ASP A 127 -9.32 8.85 15.57
CA ASP A 127 -9.94 7.97 16.58
C ASP A 127 -9.87 6.48 16.21
N ASN A 128 -9.78 6.18 14.92
CA ASN A 128 -9.86 4.81 14.39
C ASN A 128 -8.57 4.35 13.67
N GLY A 129 -7.53 5.18 13.62
CA GLY A 129 -6.34 4.81 12.87
C GLY A 129 -5.32 5.93 12.68
N VAL A 130 -4.45 5.73 11.70
CA VAL A 130 -3.46 6.70 11.25
C VAL A 130 -3.61 6.94 9.76
N LEU A 131 -3.66 8.19 9.36
CA LEU A 131 -3.65 8.62 7.98
C LEU A 131 -2.28 9.20 7.62
N LEU A 132 -1.54 8.53 6.75
CA LEU A 132 -0.35 9.05 6.09
C LEU A 132 -0.76 9.70 4.75
N LYS A 133 -0.34 10.93 4.55
CA LYS A 133 -0.47 11.67 3.29
C LYS A 133 0.89 11.96 2.72
N THR A 134 1.07 11.70 1.43
CA THR A 134 2.31 11.99 0.72
C THR A 134 2.06 12.85 -0.51
N THR A 135 3.07 13.60 -0.92
CA THR A 135 3.15 14.28 -2.21
C THR A 135 4.52 14.01 -2.78
N VAL A 136 4.57 13.46 -3.98
CA VAL A 136 5.78 12.97 -4.62
C VAL A 136 5.84 13.51 -6.05
N HIS A 137 6.99 14.02 -6.46
CA HIS A 137 7.26 14.36 -7.84
C HIS A 137 7.95 13.19 -8.54
N TRP A 138 7.45 12.83 -9.72
CA TRP A 138 8.13 11.92 -10.61
C TRP A 138 9.10 12.67 -11.48
N LYS A 139 10.36 12.30 -11.44
CA LYS A 139 11.45 12.94 -12.16
C LYS A 139 12.27 11.94 -12.96
N SER A 140 12.99 12.45 -13.94
CA SER A 140 13.86 11.66 -14.80
C SER A 140 15.04 12.49 -15.29
N PRO A 141 16.24 11.94 -15.37
CA PRO A 141 17.37 12.59 -16.03
C PRO A 141 17.15 12.75 -17.56
N LEU A 142 16.12 12.08 -18.11
CA LEU A 142 15.72 12.23 -19.51
C LEU A 142 14.71 13.37 -19.72
N TRP A 143 14.18 13.98 -18.64
CA TRP A 143 13.21 15.07 -18.68
C TRP A 143 13.72 16.30 -17.93
N LEU A 144 14.28 17.24 -18.69
CA LEU A 144 14.98 18.41 -18.15
C LEU A 144 14.22 19.69 -18.49
N ASP A 145 14.39 20.72 -17.67
CA ASP A 145 13.99 22.09 -17.97
C ASP A 145 15.00 22.79 -18.89
N THR A 146 14.77 24.06 -19.16
CA THR A 146 15.63 24.90 -20.00
C THR A 146 17.05 25.10 -19.42
N ASP A 147 17.19 24.93 -18.10
CA ASP A 147 18.47 25.07 -17.39
C ASP A 147 19.21 23.73 -17.27
N GLY A 148 18.69 22.67 -17.86
CA GLY A 148 19.24 21.30 -17.80
C GLY A 148 19.03 20.60 -16.46
N LYS A 149 18.10 21.09 -15.61
CA LYS A 149 17.75 20.45 -14.34
C LYS A 149 16.57 19.50 -14.54
N GLN A 150 16.52 18.42 -13.75
CA GLN A 150 15.41 17.49 -13.80
C GLN A 150 14.10 18.19 -13.41
N LYS A 151 13.13 18.16 -14.31
CA LYS A 151 11.79 18.70 -14.14
C LYS A 151 10.81 17.59 -13.79
N ALA A 152 9.91 17.85 -12.86
CA ALA A 152 8.83 16.92 -12.59
C ALA A 152 7.86 16.84 -13.78
N PHE A 153 7.47 15.63 -14.19
CA PHE A 153 6.49 15.40 -15.24
C PHE A 153 5.16 14.88 -14.71
N ALA A 154 5.13 14.42 -13.46
CA ALA A 154 3.91 14.07 -12.74
C ALA A 154 4.03 14.42 -11.26
N THR A 155 2.89 14.67 -10.63
CA THR A 155 2.73 14.71 -9.17
C THR A 155 1.87 13.53 -8.75
N GLU A 156 2.37 12.76 -7.80
CA GLU A 156 1.64 11.70 -7.13
C GLU A 156 1.24 12.18 -5.72
N LYS A 157 -0.01 11.96 -5.34
CA LYS A 157 -0.46 12.09 -3.95
C LYS A 157 -0.99 10.74 -3.50
N ALA A 158 -0.52 10.27 -2.36
CA ALA A 158 -1.07 9.08 -1.76
C ALA A 158 -1.69 9.37 -0.39
N ARG A 159 -2.78 8.66 -0.10
CA ARG A 159 -3.40 8.55 1.21
C ARG A 159 -3.35 7.08 1.60
N ILE A 160 -2.65 6.80 2.69
CA ILE A 160 -2.50 5.46 3.24
C ILE A 160 -3.09 5.51 4.64
N GLU A 161 -4.20 4.80 4.86
CA GLU A 161 -4.93 4.84 6.11
C GLU A 161 -4.92 3.45 6.76
N ALA A 162 -4.19 3.34 7.86
CA ALA A 162 -4.13 2.13 8.66
C ALA A 162 -5.16 2.21 9.78
N PHE A 163 -6.08 1.25 9.83
CA PHE A 163 -7.13 1.17 10.84
C PHE A 163 -6.70 0.33 12.04
N SER A 164 -7.37 0.52 13.17
CA SER A 164 -7.13 -0.27 14.38
C SER A 164 -7.29 -1.76 14.10
N LYS A 165 -6.40 -2.56 14.74
CA LYS A 165 -6.47 -4.01 14.66
C LYS A 165 -7.79 -4.49 15.27
N GLU A 166 -8.51 -5.27 14.50
CA GLU A 166 -9.58 -6.11 14.99
C GLU A 166 -9.00 -7.41 15.59
N GLU A 167 -9.83 -8.35 15.97
CA GLU A 167 -9.40 -9.57 16.67
C GLU A 167 -8.18 -10.24 15.98
N ASN A 168 -8.27 -10.49 14.69
CA ASN A 168 -7.24 -11.23 13.95
C ASN A 168 -6.89 -10.63 12.58
N TYR A 169 -7.27 -9.37 12.33
CA TYR A 169 -6.94 -8.69 11.07
C TYR A 169 -6.76 -7.18 11.25
N ARG A 170 -6.12 -6.57 10.28
CA ARG A 170 -5.98 -5.12 10.11
C ARG A 170 -6.28 -4.73 8.68
N VAL A 171 -6.97 -3.62 8.51
CA VAL A 171 -7.24 -3.00 7.22
C VAL A 171 -6.28 -1.83 6.99
N ILE A 172 -5.78 -1.70 5.77
CA ILE A 172 -4.99 -0.55 5.31
C ILE A 172 -5.52 -0.15 3.93
N ASP A 173 -6.04 1.07 3.84
CA ASP A 173 -6.57 1.63 2.59
C ASP A 173 -5.53 2.49 1.89
N TYR A 174 -5.48 2.40 0.57
CA TYR A 174 -4.61 3.16 -0.32
C TYR A 174 -5.46 3.93 -1.31
N THR A 175 -5.26 5.23 -1.40
CA THR A 175 -5.75 6.06 -2.49
C THR A 175 -4.56 6.74 -3.12
N ILE A 176 -4.33 6.49 -4.41
CA ILE A 176 -3.20 6.98 -5.18
C ILE A 176 -3.76 7.88 -6.28
N GLU A 177 -3.38 9.15 -6.27
CA GLU A 177 -3.77 10.14 -7.25
C GLU A 177 -2.52 10.56 -8.05
N ILE A 178 -2.55 10.37 -9.37
CA ILE A 178 -1.47 10.75 -10.27
C ILE A 178 -1.97 11.85 -11.19
N THR A 179 -1.37 13.03 -11.06
CA THR A 179 -1.67 14.20 -11.89
C THR A 179 -0.53 14.44 -12.87
N ALA A 180 -0.84 14.47 -14.15
CA ALA A 180 0.11 14.84 -15.18
C ALA A 180 0.47 16.34 -15.07
N LEU A 181 1.76 16.68 -15.05
CA LEU A 181 2.25 18.05 -15.13
C LEU A 181 2.56 18.47 -16.58
N GLU A 182 2.71 17.48 -17.44
CA GLU A 182 2.95 17.65 -18.87
C GLU A 182 1.76 17.13 -19.68
N ASP A 183 1.58 17.68 -20.87
CA ASP A 183 0.57 17.14 -21.78
C ASP A 183 1.01 15.75 -22.30
N SER A 184 0.05 14.87 -22.54
CA SER A 184 0.30 13.54 -23.11
C SER A 184 1.15 12.61 -22.22
N LEU A 185 0.99 12.67 -20.88
CA LEU A 185 1.55 11.65 -20.00
C LEU A 185 0.83 10.31 -20.20
N SER A 186 1.60 9.24 -20.37
CA SER A 186 1.06 7.89 -20.37
C SER A 186 1.93 6.92 -19.57
N ILE A 187 1.27 5.93 -18.97
CA ILE A 187 1.88 4.85 -18.18
C ILE A 187 1.45 3.50 -18.74
N GLY A 188 2.32 2.50 -18.66
CA GLY A 188 2.02 1.14 -19.10
C GLY A 188 2.90 0.11 -18.43
N GLY A 189 2.49 -1.14 -18.47
CA GLY A 189 3.25 -2.26 -17.92
C GLY A 189 4.41 -2.68 -18.82
N SER A 190 5.01 -3.84 -18.53
CA SER A 190 6.03 -4.40 -19.40
C SER A 190 5.47 -4.65 -20.80
N GLU A 191 6.29 -4.41 -21.83
CA GLU A 191 5.88 -4.59 -23.23
C GLU A 191 5.75 -6.06 -23.62
N ASP A 192 6.27 -6.97 -22.77
CA ASP A 192 6.09 -8.40 -22.94
C ASP A 192 4.64 -8.84 -22.61
N GLU A 193 4.34 -10.09 -22.89
CA GLU A 193 3.00 -10.66 -22.70
C GLU A 193 2.50 -10.65 -21.24
N LYS A 194 3.38 -10.37 -20.26
CA LYS A 194 3.01 -10.38 -18.85
C LYS A 194 2.37 -9.06 -18.41
N GLY A 195 2.87 -7.91 -18.90
CA GLY A 195 2.30 -6.61 -18.60
C GLY A 195 2.47 -6.16 -17.14
N TYR A 196 3.62 -6.45 -16.50
CA TYR A 196 3.89 -6.05 -15.12
C TYR A 196 3.67 -4.58 -14.89
N SER A 197 2.77 -4.22 -13.97
CA SER A 197 2.37 -2.84 -13.72
C SER A 197 1.50 -2.69 -12.47
N GLY A 198 1.40 -1.46 -11.97
CA GLY A 198 0.41 -1.06 -10.97
C GLY A 198 0.78 -1.41 -9.54
N PHE A 199 -0.24 -1.62 -8.72
CA PHE A 199 -0.09 -1.87 -7.28
C PHE A 199 0.52 -3.23 -7.02
N SER A 200 1.65 -3.23 -6.33
CA SER A 200 2.53 -4.38 -6.19
C SER A 200 2.94 -4.60 -4.75
N TRP A 201 3.05 -5.88 -4.35
CA TRP A 201 3.52 -6.24 -3.01
C TRP A 201 4.50 -7.42 -3.07
N ARG A 202 5.68 -7.18 -2.52
CA ARG A 202 6.74 -8.18 -2.37
C ARG A 202 6.66 -8.77 -0.97
N ILE A 203 5.94 -9.88 -0.83
CA ILE A 203 5.86 -10.65 0.42
C ILE A 203 6.92 -11.75 0.42
N LYS A 204 7.50 -12.02 1.57
CA LYS A 204 8.36 -13.19 1.78
C LYS A 204 7.52 -14.45 1.65
N LEU A 205 7.56 -15.08 0.47
CA LEU A 205 6.68 -16.21 0.17
C LEU A 205 7.09 -17.47 0.94
N PRO A 206 6.17 -18.12 1.68
CA PRO A 206 6.42 -19.41 2.28
C PRO A 206 6.30 -20.53 1.24
N ASP A 207 6.84 -21.71 1.54
CA ASP A 207 6.77 -22.86 0.64
C ASP A 207 5.33 -23.35 0.41
N ASP A 208 4.43 -23.13 1.37
CA ASP A 208 3.02 -23.50 1.33
C ASP A 208 2.12 -22.35 0.87
N VAL A 209 2.65 -21.39 0.11
CA VAL A 209 1.87 -20.25 -0.38
C VAL A 209 0.65 -20.71 -1.17
N ASN A 210 -0.50 -20.13 -0.86
CA ASN A 210 -1.77 -20.35 -1.53
C ASN A 210 -2.37 -19.04 -1.99
N PHE A 211 -3.00 -19.06 -3.17
CA PHE A 211 -3.73 -17.92 -3.73
C PHE A 211 -5.21 -18.26 -3.85
N GLU A 212 -6.06 -17.30 -3.50
CA GLU A 212 -7.50 -17.40 -3.59
C GLU A 212 -8.09 -16.06 -4.06
N GLY A 213 -9.01 -16.10 -4.99
CA GLY A 213 -9.77 -14.97 -5.50
C GLY A 213 -11.27 -15.15 -5.33
N ASN A 214 -12.07 -14.33 -6.00
CA ASN A 214 -13.53 -14.35 -5.87
C ASN A 214 -14.14 -15.74 -6.13
N ASN A 215 -13.53 -16.53 -6.99
CA ASN A 215 -14.06 -17.84 -7.43
C ASN A 215 -13.32 -19.03 -6.78
N GLY A 216 -12.60 -18.79 -5.68
CA GLY A 216 -11.85 -19.82 -4.96
C GLY A 216 -10.36 -19.86 -5.31
N LYS A 217 -9.76 -21.04 -5.24
CA LYS A 217 -8.31 -21.23 -5.42
C LYS A 217 -7.84 -20.76 -6.80
N VAL A 218 -6.71 -20.05 -6.82
CA VAL A 218 -6.06 -19.55 -8.03
C VAL A 218 -4.67 -20.16 -8.15
N GLU A 219 -4.39 -20.79 -9.28
CA GLU A 219 -3.04 -21.29 -9.58
C GLU A 219 -2.27 -20.25 -10.39
N PRO A 220 -1.10 -19.79 -9.91
CA PRO A 220 -0.25 -18.85 -10.63
C PRO A 220 0.15 -19.38 -11.99
N THR A 221 0.04 -18.52 -13.02
CA THR A 221 0.49 -18.79 -14.37
C THR A 221 1.59 -17.80 -14.80
N LYS A 222 2.18 -18.01 -15.97
CA LYS A 222 3.14 -17.05 -16.55
C LYS A 222 2.48 -15.71 -16.85
N LEU A 223 1.22 -15.73 -17.29
CA LEU A 223 0.45 -14.54 -17.67
C LEU A 223 -0.38 -14.01 -16.50
N ALA A 224 -0.95 -12.84 -16.68
CA ALA A 224 -1.93 -12.29 -15.76
C ALA A 224 -3.22 -13.11 -15.78
N ILE A 225 -3.91 -13.19 -14.65
CA ILE A 225 -5.08 -14.06 -14.41
C ILE A 225 -6.28 -13.20 -14.01
N ASP A 226 -7.42 -13.45 -14.64
CA ASP A 226 -8.70 -12.89 -14.22
C ASP A 226 -9.25 -13.68 -13.04
N ALA A 227 -9.12 -13.14 -11.83
CA ALA A 227 -9.54 -13.80 -10.59
C ALA A 227 -10.49 -12.93 -9.74
N GLY A 228 -11.08 -11.90 -10.35
CA GLY A 228 -12.03 -11.01 -9.70
C GLY A 228 -11.38 -9.83 -8.98
N SER A 229 -12.15 -9.20 -8.08
CA SER A 229 -11.80 -7.91 -7.47
C SER A 229 -10.81 -7.98 -6.32
N TRP A 230 -10.54 -9.15 -5.78
CA TRP A 230 -9.58 -9.33 -4.69
C TRP A 230 -8.72 -10.57 -4.88
N MET A 231 -7.54 -10.51 -4.28
CA MET A 231 -6.57 -11.59 -4.26
C MET A 231 -6.04 -11.80 -2.85
N ASN A 232 -6.20 -13.00 -2.34
CA ASN A 232 -5.64 -13.46 -1.08
C ASN A 232 -4.36 -14.26 -1.34
N LEU A 233 -3.28 -13.87 -0.67
CA LEU A 233 -2.05 -14.63 -0.54
C LEU A 233 -1.95 -15.10 0.90
N SER A 234 -1.84 -16.39 1.14
CA SER A 234 -1.76 -16.97 2.48
C SER A 234 -0.78 -18.14 2.56
N GLY A 235 -0.31 -18.43 3.77
CA GLY A 235 0.61 -19.53 4.04
C GLY A 235 1.22 -19.43 5.42
N SER A 236 2.27 -20.20 5.68
CA SER A 236 3.03 -20.17 6.94
C SER A 236 3.97 -18.97 7.00
N LEU A 237 3.39 -17.75 7.08
CA LEU A 237 4.11 -16.47 7.09
C LEU A 237 4.58 -16.08 8.50
N SER A 238 3.92 -16.56 9.56
CA SER A 238 4.27 -16.24 10.93
C SER A 238 5.51 -17.00 11.41
N GLN A 239 6.22 -16.43 12.38
CA GLN A 239 7.39 -17.09 13.01
C GLN A 239 6.99 -18.34 13.81
N GLU A 240 5.76 -18.42 14.28
CA GLU A 240 5.23 -19.54 15.05
C GLU A 240 4.61 -20.63 14.15
N GLY A 241 4.76 -20.52 12.82
CA GLY A 241 4.15 -21.47 11.87
C GLY A 241 2.64 -21.35 11.75
N LEU A 242 2.03 -20.31 12.31
CA LEU A 242 0.63 -20.00 12.14
C LEU A 242 0.38 -19.50 10.72
N LYS A 243 -0.79 -19.82 10.18
CA LYS A 243 -1.19 -19.27 8.88
C LYS A 243 -1.50 -17.78 9.00
N GLU A 244 -0.89 -17.02 8.14
CA GLU A 244 -1.17 -15.60 7.93
C GLU A 244 -1.48 -15.35 6.46
N GLY A 245 -2.05 -14.19 6.18
CA GLY A 245 -2.32 -13.81 4.80
C GLY A 245 -2.43 -12.31 4.61
N VAL A 246 -2.34 -11.96 3.34
CA VAL A 246 -2.54 -10.60 2.84
C VAL A 246 -3.56 -10.66 1.72
N ILE A 247 -4.70 -9.99 1.91
CA ILE A 247 -5.70 -9.82 0.86
C ILE A 247 -5.53 -8.42 0.29
N VAL A 248 -5.45 -8.31 -1.03
CA VAL A 248 -5.52 -7.02 -1.73
C VAL A 248 -6.83 -6.96 -2.50
N VAL A 249 -7.60 -5.92 -2.25
CA VAL A 249 -8.87 -5.64 -2.92
C VAL A 249 -8.67 -4.44 -3.85
N SER A 250 -9.09 -4.57 -5.09
CA SER A 250 -9.19 -3.46 -6.04
C SER A 250 -10.57 -2.83 -5.96
N HIS A 251 -10.65 -1.52 -5.78
CA HIS A 251 -11.91 -0.80 -5.71
C HIS A 251 -12.60 -0.73 -7.08
N ASP A 252 -13.92 -0.79 -7.11
CA ASP A 252 -14.73 -0.81 -8.33
C ASP A 252 -14.63 0.47 -9.18
N SER A 253 -14.23 1.59 -8.56
CA SER A 253 -13.97 2.83 -9.28
C SER A 253 -12.63 2.87 -10.03
N ASN A 254 -11.76 1.87 -9.86
CA ASN A 254 -10.49 1.82 -10.59
C ASN A 254 -10.75 1.61 -12.09
N PRO A 255 -10.01 2.29 -12.97
CA PRO A 255 -10.09 1.99 -14.39
C PRO A 255 -9.78 0.51 -14.66
N TYR A 256 -10.50 -0.10 -15.59
CA TYR A 256 -10.36 -1.52 -15.97
C TYR A 256 -10.68 -2.52 -14.83
N HIS A 257 -11.44 -2.08 -13.83
CA HIS A 257 -11.87 -2.98 -12.76
C HIS A 257 -12.83 -4.06 -13.27
N PRO A 258 -12.64 -5.33 -12.83
CA PRO A 258 -11.50 -5.85 -12.09
C PRO A 258 -10.31 -6.09 -13.03
N GLN A 259 -9.17 -5.47 -12.71
CA GLN A 259 -7.94 -5.73 -13.46
C GLN A 259 -7.40 -7.14 -13.16
N PRO A 260 -6.63 -7.73 -14.09
CA PRO A 260 -6.03 -9.03 -13.87
C PRO A 260 -4.91 -8.99 -12.83
N TRP A 261 -4.55 -10.16 -12.32
CA TRP A 261 -3.54 -10.36 -11.29
C TRP A 261 -2.33 -11.08 -11.85
N ILE A 262 -1.13 -10.57 -11.60
CA ILE A 262 0.10 -11.30 -11.85
C ILE A 262 0.54 -11.91 -10.52
N LEU A 263 0.60 -13.24 -10.50
CA LEU A 263 0.91 -14.04 -9.31
C LEU A 263 2.14 -14.90 -9.55
N ARG A 264 2.95 -15.05 -8.51
CA ARG A 264 4.14 -15.91 -8.53
C ARG A 264 4.23 -16.67 -7.21
N ASN A 265 4.47 -17.95 -7.27
CA ASN A 265 4.55 -18.84 -6.11
C ASN A 265 5.98 -18.98 -5.56
N LYS A 266 6.98 -18.38 -6.18
CA LYS A 266 8.38 -18.42 -5.73
C LYS A 266 9.08 -17.10 -6.04
N ARG A 267 9.86 -16.61 -5.08
CA ARG A 267 10.88 -15.56 -5.23
C ARG A 267 10.46 -14.41 -6.15
N SER A 268 9.29 -13.87 -5.96
CA SER A 268 8.79 -12.75 -6.78
C SER A 268 7.71 -11.99 -6.05
N MET A 269 7.13 -11.02 -6.73
CA MET A 269 6.06 -10.20 -6.24
C MET A 269 4.73 -10.56 -6.86
N GLN A 270 3.69 -10.03 -6.25
CA GLN A 270 2.32 -10.08 -6.76
C GLN A 270 1.92 -8.67 -7.17
N ASN A 271 1.07 -8.54 -8.17
CA ASN A 271 0.54 -7.22 -8.50
C ASN A 271 -0.86 -7.26 -9.14
N ALA A 272 -1.63 -6.23 -8.83
CA ALA A 272 -2.85 -5.87 -9.53
C ALA A 272 -2.44 -5.13 -10.81
N ALA A 273 -2.47 -5.83 -11.96
CA ALA A 273 -1.91 -5.35 -13.21
C ALA A 273 -2.80 -4.29 -13.86
N PHE A 274 -2.46 -3.03 -13.66
CA PHE A 274 -3.10 -1.89 -14.31
C PHE A 274 -2.03 -0.96 -14.90
N PRO A 275 -2.14 -0.53 -16.15
CA PRO A 275 -3.16 -0.92 -17.15
C PRO A 275 -2.85 -2.26 -17.85
N GLY A 276 -1.81 -2.97 -17.43
CA GLY A 276 -1.26 -4.10 -18.14
C GLY A 276 -0.30 -3.63 -19.26
N ARG A 277 -0.17 -4.39 -20.33
CA ARG A 277 0.76 -4.14 -21.41
C ARG A 277 0.51 -2.82 -22.15
N GLU A 278 -0.76 -2.47 -22.35
CA GLU A 278 -1.14 -1.28 -23.09
C GLU A 278 -0.93 0.00 -22.26
N LYS A 279 -0.68 1.11 -22.95
CA LYS A 279 -0.51 2.40 -22.28
C LYS A 279 -1.85 3.00 -21.89
N TYR A 280 -1.92 3.54 -20.70
CA TYR A 280 -3.04 4.36 -20.22
C TYR A 280 -2.64 5.83 -20.25
N PHE A 281 -3.43 6.64 -20.94
CA PHE A 281 -3.22 8.08 -21.02
C PHE A 281 -3.80 8.81 -19.81
N ILE A 282 -3.01 9.68 -19.18
CA ILE A 282 -3.41 10.53 -18.06
C ILE A 282 -3.53 11.97 -18.55
N PRO A 283 -4.75 12.50 -18.73
CA PRO A 283 -4.95 13.89 -19.11
C PRO A 283 -4.46 14.86 -18.02
N LYS A 284 -3.86 15.98 -18.40
CA LYS A 284 -3.33 16.99 -17.48
C LYS A 284 -4.39 17.57 -16.53
N ASN A 285 -5.63 17.63 -16.97
CA ASN A 285 -6.75 18.22 -16.23
C ASN A 285 -7.61 17.18 -15.47
N LYS A 286 -7.26 15.90 -15.54
CA LYS A 286 -8.01 14.83 -14.90
C LYS A 286 -7.04 13.81 -14.31
N PRO A 287 -6.86 13.78 -12.99
CA PRO A 287 -5.96 12.83 -12.35
C PRO A 287 -6.44 11.38 -12.53
N LEU A 288 -5.49 10.47 -12.63
CA LEU A 288 -5.74 9.05 -12.44
C LEU A 288 -5.85 8.78 -10.94
N ILE A 289 -6.95 8.17 -10.52
CA ILE A 289 -7.15 7.76 -9.12
C ILE A 289 -7.25 6.24 -9.08
N LEU A 290 -6.38 5.63 -8.27
CA LEU A 290 -6.38 4.20 -7.99
C LEU A 290 -6.61 3.98 -6.49
N LYS A 291 -7.51 3.04 -6.15
CA LYS A 291 -7.84 2.72 -4.77
C LYS A 291 -7.68 1.22 -4.53
N TYR A 292 -7.01 0.89 -3.45
CA TYR A 292 -6.83 -0.49 -3.01
C TYR A 292 -7.02 -0.60 -1.51
N ARG A 293 -7.51 -1.73 -1.07
CA ARG A 293 -7.54 -2.12 0.34
C ARG A 293 -6.66 -3.33 0.56
N MET A 294 -5.80 -3.26 1.56
CA MET A 294 -5.02 -4.38 2.02
C MET A 294 -5.56 -4.85 3.36
N ILE A 295 -5.74 -6.15 3.51
CA ILE A 295 -6.18 -6.78 4.76
C ILE A 295 -5.07 -7.76 5.16
N VAL A 296 -4.36 -7.42 6.23
CA VAL A 296 -3.38 -8.31 6.87
C VAL A 296 -4.11 -9.10 7.93
N TYR A 297 -4.00 -10.41 7.94
CA TYR A 297 -4.73 -11.24 8.89
C TYR A 297 -3.93 -12.47 9.35
N MET A 298 -4.27 -12.98 10.53
CA MET A 298 -3.74 -14.23 11.09
C MET A 298 -4.87 -15.25 11.28
N GLY A 299 -4.56 -16.52 11.06
CA GLY A 299 -5.55 -17.61 11.11
C GLY A 299 -6.41 -17.68 9.86
N LYS A 300 -7.73 -17.68 9.99
CA LYS A 300 -8.68 -17.81 8.89
C LYS A 300 -9.69 -16.68 8.92
N LEU A 301 -9.85 -15.99 7.80
CA LEU A 301 -11.00 -15.11 7.56
C LEU A 301 -12.11 -15.88 6.84
N LYS A 302 -13.35 -15.75 7.34
CA LYS A 302 -14.52 -16.33 6.68
C LYS A 302 -14.81 -15.57 5.39
N ALA A 303 -15.26 -16.27 4.36
CA ALA A 303 -15.63 -15.67 3.07
C ALA A 303 -16.62 -14.50 3.19
N GLU A 304 -17.59 -14.60 4.10
CA GLU A 304 -18.53 -13.51 4.40
C GLU A 304 -17.83 -12.24 4.88
N MET A 305 -16.79 -12.39 5.73
CA MET A 305 -16.00 -11.27 6.22
C MET A 305 -15.17 -10.67 5.08
N ILE A 306 -14.53 -11.48 4.24
CA ILE A 306 -13.79 -11.01 3.07
C ILE A 306 -14.74 -10.21 2.16
N ASN A 307 -15.92 -10.73 1.86
CA ASN A 307 -16.93 -10.05 1.04
C ASN A 307 -17.41 -8.73 1.68
N LYS A 308 -17.54 -8.67 3.01
CA LYS A 308 -17.88 -7.43 3.73
C LYS A 308 -16.75 -6.41 3.62
N LEU A 309 -15.51 -6.84 3.88
CA LEU A 309 -14.33 -5.98 3.86
C LEU A 309 -13.93 -5.56 2.43
N SER A 310 -14.37 -6.27 1.40
CA SER A 310 -14.10 -5.92 -0.01
C SER A 310 -14.95 -4.75 -0.51
N LYS A 311 -15.93 -4.29 0.26
CA LYS A 311 -16.75 -3.11 -0.05
C LYS A 311 -16.21 -1.90 0.70
N PHE A 312 -15.66 -0.90 0.01
CA PHE A 312 -15.07 0.29 0.64
C PHE A 312 -15.06 1.52 -0.28
#